data_0123d17ce83dde72de0e3ac850a7e1f1
#
_entry.id   0123d17ce83dde72de0e3ac850a7e1f1
#
_cell.length_a   1.000
_cell.length_b   1.000
_cell.length_c   1.000
_cell.angle_alpha   90.00
_cell.angle_beta   90.00
_cell.angle_gamma   90.00
#
_symmetry.space_group_name_H-M   'P 1'
#
loop_
_entity.id
_entity.type
_entity.pdbx_description
1 polymer ?
#
loop_
_entity_poly.entity_id
_entity_poly.type
_entity_poly.pdbx_seq_one_letter_code
_entity_poly.pdbx_strand_id
1 'polypeptide(L)'
;MYRKDSIAIGEWIKNSNKALLVTGARQIGKTWLIRDEIEKSGYTKFEVNFIDQPDMVSYLNAEMSAEDFLIKLKMIMPEDCKSHETVVFFDEIQKCPEIVTKIKFLVDEGSFKYVMSGSLLGVELKGIASAPVGYLTVLKMYPMDFEEFMMAN
;
A
#
# COMPACT_ATOMS: atom_id res chain seq x y z
N MET A 1 -17.35 2.96 -9.84
CA MET A 1 -16.95 4.37 -10.13
C MET A 1 -15.72 4.36 -11.02
N TYR A 2 -15.77 5.12 -12.10
CA TYR A 2 -14.64 5.21 -13.02
C TYR A 2 -13.56 6.13 -12.46
N ARG A 3 -12.31 5.66 -12.45
CA ARG A 3 -11.11 6.42 -12.10
C ARG A 3 -9.97 6.01 -13.03
N LYS A 4 -9.28 7.00 -13.57
CA LYS A 4 -8.10 6.75 -14.42
C LYS A 4 -7.00 5.99 -13.69
N ASP A 5 -6.85 6.29 -12.41
CA ASP A 5 -5.85 5.63 -11.55
C ASP A 5 -6.14 4.15 -11.30
N SER A 6 -7.38 3.71 -11.49
CA SER A 6 -7.77 2.30 -11.38
C SER A 6 -6.97 1.42 -12.36
N ILE A 7 -6.75 1.92 -13.58
CA ILE A 7 -5.97 1.21 -14.59
C ILE A 7 -4.53 1.01 -14.11
N ALA A 8 -3.91 2.05 -13.56
CA ALA A 8 -2.54 1.98 -13.07
C ALA A 8 -2.39 1.00 -11.90
N ILE A 9 -3.34 0.99 -10.96
CA ILE A 9 -3.33 0.06 -9.83
C ILE A 9 -3.56 -1.38 -10.32
N GLY A 10 -4.51 -1.59 -11.22
CA GLY A 10 -4.78 -2.91 -11.79
C GLY A 10 -3.57 -3.48 -12.55
N GLU A 11 -2.89 -2.67 -13.34
CA GLU A 11 -1.67 -3.06 -14.03
C GLU A 11 -0.54 -3.39 -13.06
N TRP A 12 -0.39 -2.61 -11.99
CA TRP A 12 0.59 -2.89 -10.96
C TRP A 12 0.34 -4.27 -10.31
N ILE A 13 -0.91 -4.57 -9.95
CA ILE A 13 -1.26 -5.87 -9.34
C ILE A 13 -0.89 -7.02 -10.27
N LYS A 14 -1.17 -6.88 -11.56
CA LYS A 14 -0.94 -7.97 -12.54
C LYS A 14 0.52 -8.17 -12.90
N ASN A 15 1.27 -7.09 -13.08
CA ASN A 15 2.52 -7.12 -13.82
C ASN A 15 3.75 -6.67 -13.04
N SER A 16 3.59 -6.02 -11.88
CA SER A 16 4.72 -5.45 -11.16
C SER A 16 5.19 -6.35 -10.03
N ASN A 17 6.51 -6.40 -9.85
CA ASN A 17 7.15 -7.01 -8.69
C ASN A 17 7.56 -5.97 -7.63
N LYS A 18 7.36 -4.68 -7.93
CA LYS A 18 7.67 -3.59 -7.00
C LYS A 18 6.50 -3.35 -6.05
N ALA A 19 6.78 -2.72 -4.91
CA ALA A 19 5.73 -2.17 -4.07
C ALA A 19 5.11 -0.93 -4.73
N LEU A 20 3.89 -0.60 -4.33
CA LEU A 20 3.18 0.58 -4.80
C LEU A 20 2.90 1.53 -3.63
N LEU A 21 3.20 2.80 -3.82
CA LEU A 21 2.81 3.87 -2.91
C LEU A 21 1.84 4.81 -3.62
N VAL A 22 0.61 4.87 -3.12
CA VAL A 22 -0.43 5.77 -3.63
C VAL A 22 -0.50 7.00 -2.73
N THR A 23 -0.15 8.16 -3.26
CA THR A 23 -0.18 9.42 -2.53
C THR A 23 -1.26 10.35 -3.08
N GLY A 24 -1.65 11.31 -2.29
CA GLY A 24 -2.66 12.30 -2.69
C GLY A 24 -3.34 12.91 -1.47
N ALA A 25 -4.18 13.92 -1.70
CA ALA A 25 -4.92 14.58 -0.65
C ALA A 25 -5.83 13.60 0.11
N ARG A 26 -6.25 14.00 1.29
CA ARG A 26 -7.23 13.21 2.06
C ARG A 26 -8.58 13.18 1.33
N GLN A 27 -9.33 12.10 1.50
CA GLN A 27 -10.70 11.94 1.03
C GLN A 27 -10.87 12.03 -0.50
N ILE A 28 -9.85 11.70 -1.27
CA ILE A 28 -9.97 11.61 -2.75
C ILE A 28 -10.25 10.20 -3.26
N GLY A 29 -10.45 9.23 -2.34
CA GLY A 29 -10.85 7.88 -2.70
C GLY A 29 -9.71 6.88 -2.84
N LYS A 30 -8.51 7.16 -2.34
CA LYS A 30 -7.35 6.25 -2.41
C LYS A 30 -7.66 4.87 -1.85
N THR A 31 -8.12 4.81 -0.62
CA THR A 31 -8.43 3.57 0.10
C THR A 31 -9.47 2.74 -0.63
N TRP A 32 -10.55 3.40 -1.05
CA TRP A 32 -11.63 2.73 -1.78
C TRP A 32 -11.12 2.12 -3.09
N LEU A 33 -10.35 2.89 -3.85
CA LEU A 33 -9.85 2.45 -5.16
C LEU A 33 -8.88 1.27 -5.03
N ILE A 34 -7.99 1.31 -4.06
CA ILE A 34 -7.06 0.21 -3.80
C ILE A 34 -7.82 -1.06 -3.42
N ARG A 35 -8.79 -0.96 -2.52
CA ARG A 35 -9.62 -2.10 -2.11
C ARG A 35 -10.38 -2.71 -3.29
N ASP A 36 -10.98 -1.86 -4.11
CA ASP A 36 -11.76 -2.28 -5.28
C ASP A 36 -10.86 -3.03 -6.30
N GLU A 37 -9.69 -2.53 -6.58
CA GLU A 37 -8.77 -3.16 -7.53
C GLU A 37 -8.19 -4.47 -6.98
N ILE A 38 -7.91 -4.57 -5.69
CA ILE A 38 -7.48 -5.84 -5.07
C ILE A 38 -8.60 -6.87 -5.19
N GLU A 39 -9.83 -6.49 -4.87
CA GLU A 39 -10.99 -7.39 -4.97
C GLU A 39 -11.17 -7.92 -6.39
N LYS A 40 -11.11 -7.05 -7.39
CA LYS A 40 -11.21 -7.43 -8.80
C LYS A 40 -10.08 -8.35 -9.26
N SER A 41 -8.92 -8.26 -8.65
CA SER A 41 -7.76 -9.06 -9.04
C SER A 41 -7.84 -10.52 -8.62
N GLY A 42 -8.68 -10.86 -7.65
CA GLY A 42 -8.75 -12.19 -7.06
C GLY A 42 -7.72 -12.48 -5.97
N TYR A 43 -6.81 -11.55 -5.69
CA TYR A 43 -5.89 -11.69 -4.56
C TYR A 43 -6.61 -11.57 -3.22
N THR A 44 -6.13 -12.28 -2.22
CA THR A 44 -6.53 -12.07 -0.83
C THR A 44 -5.96 -10.75 -0.35
N LYS A 45 -6.76 -9.95 0.36
CA LYS A 45 -6.32 -8.68 0.92
C LYS A 45 -6.06 -8.83 2.42
N PHE A 46 -4.88 -8.39 2.86
CA PHE A 46 -4.60 -8.13 4.25
C PHE A 46 -4.35 -6.64 4.44
N GLU A 47 -5.22 -5.97 5.18
CA GLU A 47 -5.19 -4.52 5.33
C GLU A 47 -4.93 -4.10 6.78
N VAL A 48 -4.04 -3.16 6.94
CA VAL A 48 -3.79 -2.46 8.22
C VAL A 48 -3.96 -0.97 7.99
N ASN A 49 -4.90 -0.35 8.69
CA ASN A 49 -5.09 1.09 8.70
C ASN A 49 -4.50 1.65 9.99
N PHE A 50 -3.44 2.44 9.88
CA PHE A 50 -2.70 2.93 11.04
C PHE A 50 -3.41 4.05 11.82
N ILE A 51 -4.46 4.65 11.27
CA ILE A 51 -5.33 5.58 12.02
C ILE A 51 -6.36 4.80 12.83
N ASP A 52 -7.03 3.83 12.22
CA ASP A 52 -8.07 3.04 12.87
C ASP A 52 -7.49 2.01 13.86
N GLN A 53 -6.26 1.57 13.62
CA GLN A 53 -5.57 0.56 14.41
C GLN A 53 -4.24 1.09 14.95
N PRO A 54 -4.28 2.06 15.90
CA PRO A 54 -3.04 2.68 16.42
C PRO A 54 -2.14 1.68 17.14
N ASP A 55 -2.67 0.59 17.67
CA ASP A 55 -1.89 -0.49 18.29
C ASP A 55 -0.95 -1.15 17.27
N MET A 56 -1.33 -1.17 15.99
CA MET A 56 -0.48 -1.71 14.93
C MET A 56 0.75 -0.86 14.67
N VAL A 57 0.68 0.45 14.92
CA VAL A 57 1.85 1.32 14.83
C VAL A 57 2.90 0.86 15.84
N SER A 58 2.52 0.70 17.09
CA SER A 58 3.43 0.24 18.14
C SER A 58 3.97 -1.17 17.86
N TYR A 59 3.14 -2.05 17.34
CA TYR A 59 3.52 -3.42 17.03
C TYR A 59 4.51 -3.52 15.86
N LEU A 60 4.30 -2.73 14.80
CA LEU A 60 5.08 -2.81 13.54
C LEU A 60 6.17 -1.74 13.42
N ASN A 61 6.15 -0.72 14.29
CA ASN A 61 7.11 0.40 14.24
C ASN A 61 8.32 0.17 15.17
N ALA A 62 8.53 -1.02 15.64
CA ALA A 62 9.66 -1.27 16.52
C ALA A 62 10.98 -1.16 15.75
N GLU A 63 12.03 -0.78 16.46
CA GLU A 63 13.41 -0.93 15.99
C GLU A 63 13.71 -2.42 15.80
N MET A 64 13.41 -2.93 14.62
CA MET A 64 13.60 -4.34 14.30
C MET A 64 14.15 -4.48 12.90
N SER A 65 14.75 -5.63 12.62
CA SER A 65 15.17 -5.99 11.27
C SER A 65 13.96 -6.17 10.36
N ALA A 66 14.18 -6.11 9.05
CA ALA A 66 13.12 -6.39 8.08
C ALA A 66 12.63 -7.84 8.17
N GLU A 67 13.52 -8.78 8.50
CA GLU A 67 13.19 -10.18 8.75
C GLU A 67 12.23 -10.33 9.93
N ASP A 68 12.51 -9.69 11.05
CA ASP A 68 11.66 -9.71 12.23
C ASP A 68 10.31 -9.03 11.97
N PHE A 69 10.32 -7.95 11.19
CA PHE A 69 9.09 -7.30 10.75
C PHE A 69 8.19 -8.28 9.98
N LEU A 70 8.76 -9.01 9.03
CA LEU A 70 8.00 -9.98 8.23
C LEU A 70 7.44 -11.11 9.11
N ILE A 71 8.19 -11.59 10.07
CA ILE A 71 7.73 -12.60 11.03
C ILE A 71 6.55 -12.06 11.83
N LYS A 72 6.66 -10.86 12.37
CA LYS A 72 5.56 -10.22 13.09
C LYS A 72 4.31 -10.02 12.23
N LEU A 73 4.51 -9.61 10.99
CA LEU A 73 3.42 -9.42 10.04
C LEU A 73 2.68 -10.74 9.79
N LYS A 74 3.43 -11.82 9.54
CA LYS A 74 2.85 -13.16 9.32
C LYS A 74 2.10 -13.67 10.55
N MET A 75 2.53 -13.33 11.75
CA MET A 75 1.86 -13.74 12.99
C MET A 75 0.46 -13.16 13.17
N ILE A 76 0.21 -11.98 12.63
CA ILE A 76 -1.10 -11.31 12.72
C ILE A 76 -1.99 -11.58 11.50
N MET A 77 -1.48 -12.18 10.45
CA MET A 77 -2.24 -12.48 9.24
C MET A 77 -3.14 -13.70 9.45
N PRO A 78 -4.39 -13.66 8.93
CA PRO A 78 -5.24 -14.85 8.89
C PRO A 78 -4.64 -15.97 8.06
N GLU A 79 -5.07 -17.21 8.30
CA GLU A 79 -4.57 -18.41 7.60
C GLU A 79 -4.84 -18.40 6.09
N ASP A 80 -5.87 -17.68 5.64
CA ASP A 80 -6.18 -17.55 4.21
C ASP A 80 -5.24 -16.61 3.45
N CYS A 81 -4.39 -15.86 4.17
CA CYS A 81 -3.36 -15.00 3.58
C CYS A 81 -2.13 -15.80 3.19
N LYS A 82 -2.20 -16.49 2.07
CA LYS A 82 -1.11 -17.35 1.60
C LYS A 82 -0.06 -16.60 0.78
N SER A 83 1.19 -17.09 0.84
CA SER A 83 2.27 -16.60 0.01
C SER A 83 1.91 -16.65 -1.47
N HIS A 84 2.29 -15.62 -2.22
CA HIS A 84 2.03 -15.45 -3.65
C HIS A 84 0.56 -15.26 -4.04
N GLU A 85 -0.36 -15.20 -3.06
CA GLU A 85 -1.79 -15.03 -3.27
C GLU A 85 -2.37 -13.84 -2.50
N THR A 86 -1.54 -13.06 -1.84
CA THR A 86 -1.97 -12.00 -0.92
C THR A 86 -1.35 -10.66 -1.29
N VAL A 87 -2.18 -9.62 -1.28
CA VAL A 87 -1.76 -8.22 -1.31
C VAL A 87 -1.88 -7.66 0.11
N VAL A 88 -0.77 -7.17 0.64
CA VAL A 88 -0.70 -6.47 1.93
C VAL A 88 -0.91 -4.98 1.65
N PHE A 89 -1.92 -4.41 2.28
CA PHE A 89 -2.28 -3.01 2.13
C PHE A 89 -2.07 -2.25 3.45
N PHE A 90 -1.09 -1.37 3.47
CA PHE A 90 -0.84 -0.45 4.58
C PHE A 90 -1.47 0.90 4.28
N ASP A 91 -2.59 1.19 4.93
CA ASP A 91 -3.31 2.45 4.76
C ASP A 91 -2.85 3.47 5.80
N GLU A 92 -2.76 4.72 5.41
CA GLU A 92 -2.27 5.82 6.24
C GLU A 92 -0.82 5.63 6.69
N ILE A 93 0.04 5.30 5.74
CA ILE A 93 1.46 4.92 5.97
C ILE A 93 2.28 6.03 6.65
N GLN A 94 1.85 7.29 6.57
CA GLN A 94 2.52 8.39 7.25
C GLN A 94 2.56 8.21 8.78
N LYS A 95 1.69 7.38 9.33
CA LYS A 95 1.69 7.03 10.76
C LYS A 95 2.75 5.98 11.12
N CYS A 96 3.26 5.26 10.12
CA CYS A 96 4.27 4.22 10.31
C CYS A 96 5.29 4.25 9.16
N PRO A 97 6.03 5.37 8.96
CA PRO A 97 6.90 5.56 7.80
C PRO A 97 8.08 4.59 7.76
N GLU A 98 8.44 3.99 8.88
CA GLU A 98 9.55 3.02 8.97
C GLU A 98 9.34 1.80 8.07
N ILE A 99 8.10 1.47 7.73
CA ILE A 99 7.78 0.36 6.82
C ILE A 99 8.43 0.60 5.45
N VAL A 100 8.47 1.83 4.98
CA VAL A 100 9.07 2.17 3.67
C VAL A 100 10.54 1.78 3.61
N THR A 101 11.25 1.87 4.72
CA THR A 101 12.67 1.48 4.79
C THR A 101 12.90 -0.03 4.66
N LYS A 102 11.86 -0.83 4.90
CA LYS A 102 11.91 -2.29 4.84
C LYS A 102 11.44 -2.85 3.49
N ILE A 103 10.96 -2.00 2.60
CA ILE A 103 10.32 -2.42 1.34
C ILE A 103 11.28 -3.22 0.44
N LYS A 104 12.55 -2.84 0.37
CA LYS A 104 13.53 -3.58 -0.42
C LYS A 104 13.58 -5.06 -0.03
N PHE A 105 13.71 -5.33 1.25
CA PHE A 105 13.73 -6.71 1.75
C PHE A 105 12.41 -7.43 1.48
N LEU A 106 11.29 -6.77 1.74
CA LEU A 106 9.96 -7.37 1.57
C LEU A 106 9.68 -7.72 0.10
N VAL A 107 10.08 -6.87 -0.82
CA VAL A 107 9.94 -7.12 -2.27
C VAL A 107 10.87 -8.23 -2.72
N ASP A 108 12.12 -8.24 -2.29
CA ASP A 108 13.09 -9.29 -2.65
C ASP A 108 12.68 -10.65 -2.10
N GLU A 109 12.14 -10.69 -0.88
CA GLU A 109 11.64 -11.94 -0.27
C GLU A 109 10.46 -12.50 -1.07
N GLY A 110 9.56 -11.64 -1.54
CA GLY A 110 8.59 -11.98 -2.57
C GLY A 110 7.35 -12.75 -2.15
N SER A 111 7.12 -12.97 -0.84
CA SER A 111 5.93 -13.71 -0.38
C SER A 111 4.62 -13.00 -0.67
N PHE A 112 4.61 -11.67 -0.60
CA PHE A 112 3.41 -10.84 -0.75
C PHE A 112 3.65 -9.69 -1.71
N LYS A 113 2.56 -9.16 -2.25
CA LYS A 113 2.56 -7.85 -2.89
C LYS A 113 2.25 -6.79 -1.83
N TYR A 114 2.89 -5.62 -1.94
CA TYR A 114 2.73 -4.54 -0.96
C TYR A 114 2.24 -3.29 -1.65
N VAL A 115 1.14 -2.74 -1.14
CA VAL A 115 0.64 -1.43 -1.52
C VAL A 115 0.46 -0.58 -0.27
N MET A 116 0.82 0.68 -0.38
CA MET A 116 0.73 1.66 0.71
C MET A 116 -0.04 2.86 0.22
N SER A 117 -0.79 3.48 1.10
CA SER A 117 -1.41 4.77 0.82
C SER A 117 -1.12 5.77 1.92
N GLY A 118 -1.05 7.04 1.56
CA GLY A 118 -0.85 8.10 2.53
C GLY A 118 -1.13 9.47 1.95
N SER A 119 -1.35 10.45 2.85
CA SER A 119 -1.50 11.83 2.44
C SER A 119 -0.15 12.46 2.07
N LEU A 120 -0.18 13.38 1.12
CA LEU A 120 1.01 14.06 0.58
C LEU A 120 1.92 14.66 1.65
N LEU A 121 1.34 15.27 2.66
CA LEU A 121 2.11 16.00 3.69
C LEU A 121 2.94 15.12 4.61
N GLY A 122 2.57 13.85 4.77
CA GLY A 122 3.30 12.95 5.66
C GLY A 122 4.36 12.12 4.94
N VAL A 123 4.11 11.76 3.70
CA VAL A 123 4.92 10.81 2.94
C VAL A 123 6.09 11.50 2.23
N GLU A 124 5.93 12.76 1.81
CA GLU A 124 6.99 13.50 1.11
C GLU A 124 8.22 13.78 1.96
N LEU A 125 8.07 13.79 3.28
CA LEU A 125 9.08 14.40 4.14
C LEU A 125 10.22 13.46 4.56
N LYS A 126 10.05 12.14 4.58
CA LYS A 126 11.12 11.26 5.10
C LYS A 126 11.21 9.87 4.47
N GLY A 127 10.14 9.33 3.91
CA GLY A 127 10.10 7.94 3.46
C GLY A 127 10.53 7.75 2.01
N ILE A 128 10.09 8.63 1.11
CA ILE A 128 10.36 8.50 -0.34
C ILE A 128 11.83 8.77 -0.66
N ALA A 129 12.46 9.72 0.05
CA ALA A 129 13.87 10.05 -0.17
C ALA A 129 14.82 8.91 0.22
N SER A 130 14.39 8.02 1.09
CA SER A 130 15.16 6.85 1.53
C SER A 130 14.68 5.54 0.89
N ALA A 131 13.61 5.58 0.09
CA ALA A 131 13.12 4.40 -0.61
C ALA A 131 14.14 3.95 -1.67
N PRO A 132 14.51 2.66 -1.71
CA PRO A 132 15.45 2.18 -2.69
C PRO A 132 14.91 2.32 -4.10
N VAL A 133 15.67 2.92 -4.99
CA VAL A 133 15.33 3.02 -6.41
C VAL A 133 15.14 1.61 -6.99
N GLY A 134 14.04 1.40 -7.71
CA GLY A 134 13.73 0.12 -8.33
C GLY A 134 12.84 -0.82 -7.53
N TYR A 135 12.53 -0.51 -6.27
CA TYR A 135 11.67 -1.33 -5.40
C TYR A 135 10.30 -0.71 -5.11
N LEU A 136 10.11 0.55 -5.43
CA LEU A 136 8.89 1.30 -5.14
C LEU A 136 8.43 2.09 -6.37
N THR A 137 7.17 1.90 -6.73
CA THR A 137 6.48 2.75 -7.71
C THR A 137 5.59 3.72 -6.94
N VAL A 138 5.64 5.00 -7.29
CA VAL A 138 4.81 6.04 -6.68
C VAL A 138 3.73 6.46 -7.66
N LEU A 139 2.46 6.37 -7.23
CA LEU A 139 1.30 6.86 -7.97
C LEU A 139 0.71 8.05 -7.23
N LYS A 140 0.73 9.24 -7.83
CA LYS A 140 0.04 10.41 -7.30
C LYS A 140 -1.40 10.41 -7.79
N MET A 141 -2.34 10.35 -6.85
CA MET A 141 -3.76 10.53 -7.12
C MET A 141 -4.18 11.97 -6.91
N TYR A 142 -5.00 12.44 -7.83
CA TYR A 142 -5.60 13.77 -7.78
C TYR A 142 -7.11 13.66 -7.52
N PRO A 143 -7.76 14.74 -7.07
CA PRO A 143 -9.21 14.77 -7.03
C PRO A 143 -9.81 14.43 -8.39
N MET A 144 -11.01 13.86 -8.39
CA MET A 144 -11.74 13.48 -9.60
C MET A 144 -11.81 14.65 -10.58
N ASP A 145 -11.39 14.44 -11.82
CA ASP A 145 -11.49 15.44 -12.86
C ASP A 145 -12.92 15.47 -13.48
N PHE A 146 -13.16 16.42 -14.36
CA PHE A 146 -14.48 16.60 -14.95
C PHE A 146 -14.92 15.37 -15.77
N GLU A 147 -14.00 14.76 -16.49
CA GLU A 147 -14.30 13.57 -17.29
C GLU A 147 -14.68 12.38 -16.40
N GLU A 148 -13.91 12.15 -15.34
CA GLU A 148 -14.21 11.10 -14.35
C GLU A 148 -15.56 11.34 -13.66
N PHE A 149 -15.86 12.60 -13.33
CA PHE A 149 -17.13 12.98 -12.74
C PHE A 149 -18.30 12.67 -13.68
N MET A 150 -18.17 13.01 -14.97
CA MET A 150 -19.19 12.73 -15.97
C MET A 150 -19.39 11.23 -16.20
N MET A 151 -18.34 10.44 -16.12
CA MET A 151 -18.44 8.99 -16.29
C MET A 151 -18.95 8.26 -15.03
N ALA A 152 -18.90 8.89 -13.87
CA ALA A 152 -19.41 8.34 -12.62
C ALA A 152 -20.93 8.52 -12.45
N ASN A 153 -21.56 9.39 -13.22
CA ASN A 153 -22.99 9.64 -13.26
C ASN A 153 -23.58 9.04 -14.54
#